data_99cc75ebd0301369f9fc0a709ec0c7c5
#
_entry.id   99cc75ebd0301369f9fc0a709ec0c7c5
#
_cell.length_a   1.000
_cell.length_b   1.000
_cell.length_c   1.000
_cell.angle_alpha   90.00
_cell.angle_beta   90.00
_cell.angle_gamma   90.00
#
_symmetry.space_group_name_H-M   'P 1'
#
loop_
_entity.id
_entity.type
_entity.pdbx_description
1 polymer ?
#
loop_
_entity_poly.entity_id
_entity_poly.type
_entity_poly.pdbx_seq_one_letter_code
_entity_poly.pdbx_strand_id
1 'polypeptide(L)'
;MKLNEIAITLYTVRNFCQTEKDLQNTLRKIKKIGYNAIQVSSIGPIDPKDVKKMCDDIGLTICATHEPNDEIIKNTQAVIEKLNILNCSYTALPYPKGINLLDLNVLDKFIADINQAGLVLSKSHKILCYHNHALEFQKINNEIVLERIYNKTDTELIQGEPDVYWIQKGGHDPISWCKKLKNRLPLIHLKDFMMLNEHESYYAEIGNGNLDIKNIINEARLSGCKWYIVEQDECQGDP
;
A
#
# COMPACT_ATOMS: atom_id res chain seq x y z
N MET A 1 -11.36 -0.75 14.42
CA MET A 1 -11.00 0.38 13.52
C MET A 1 -11.67 1.65 14.04
N LYS A 2 -10.92 2.71 14.19
CA LYS A 2 -11.40 4.05 14.57
C LYS A 2 -11.33 4.95 13.33
N LEU A 3 -12.10 6.05 13.29
CA LEU A 3 -12.11 6.95 12.14
C LEU A 3 -10.72 7.56 11.84
N ASN A 4 -9.91 7.77 12.85
CA ASN A 4 -8.56 8.29 12.70
C ASN A 4 -7.51 7.24 12.25
N GLU A 5 -7.92 5.99 12.08
CA GLU A 5 -7.11 4.90 11.52
C GLU A 5 -7.41 4.67 10.02
N ILE A 6 -8.36 5.43 9.45
CA ILE A 6 -8.74 5.33 8.04
C ILE A 6 -7.98 6.39 7.23
N ALA A 7 -7.37 5.96 6.15
CA ALA A 7 -6.69 6.81 5.18
C ALA A 7 -7.22 6.55 3.77
N ILE A 8 -6.91 7.48 2.85
CA ILE A 8 -7.06 7.26 1.41
C ILE A 8 -5.70 7.32 0.74
N THR A 9 -5.43 6.42 -0.21
CA THR A 9 -4.24 6.58 -1.05
C THR A 9 -4.47 7.63 -2.12
N LEU A 10 -3.49 8.49 -2.35
CA LEU A 10 -3.55 9.50 -3.42
C LEU A 10 -3.51 8.86 -4.81
N TYR A 11 -3.18 7.56 -4.92
CA TYR A 11 -3.28 6.82 -6.17
C TYR A 11 -4.69 6.86 -6.75
N THR A 12 -5.72 6.75 -5.93
CA THR A 12 -7.13 6.84 -6.34
C THR A 12 -7.44 8.13 -7.09
N VAL A 13 -6.85 9.23 -6.63
CA VAL A 13 -7.08 10.59 -7.18
C VAL A 13 -5.85 11.14 -7.91
N ARG A 14 -4.93 10.26 -8.36
CA ARG A 14 -3.63 10.61 -8.93
C ARG A 14 -3.67 11.65 -10.04
N ASN A 15 -4.71 11.60 -10.89
CA ASN A 15 -4.87 12.55 -11.99
C ASN A 15 -5.09 14.00 -11.51
N PHE A 16 -5.49 14.19 -10.27
CA PHE A 16 -5.72 15.49 -9.62
C PHE A 16 -4.59 15.85 -8.62
N CYS A 17 -3.44 15.18 -8.70
CA CYS A 17 -2.32 15.36 -7.77
C CYS A 17 -1.00 15.64 -8.49
N GLN A 18 -1.03 16.08 -9.76
CA GLN A 18 0.18 16.20 -10.59
C GLN A 18 0.88 17.55 -10.48
N THR A 19 0.20 18.58 -9.99
CA THR A 19 0.78 19.89 -9.67
C THR A 19 0.53 20.27 -8.22
N GLU A 20 1.31 21.18 -7.65
CA GLU A 20 1.11 21.68 -6.28
C GLU A 20 -0.32 22.22 -6.07
N LYS A 21 -0.81 23.00 -7.04
CA LYS A 21 -2.17 23.58 -6.99
C LYS A 21 -3.25 22.49 -6.98
N ASP A 22 -3.10 21.49 -7.84
CA ASP A 22 -4.07 20.40 -7.95
C ASP A 22 -4.02 19.53 -6.70
N LEU A 23 -2.83 19.20 -6.21
CA LEU A 23 -2.64 18.46 -4.97
C LEU A 23 -3.30 19.22 -3.79
N GLN A 24 -3.03 20.52 -3.63
CA GLN A 24 -3.61 21.32 -2.55
C GLN A 24 -5.14 21.31 -2.59
N ASN A 25 -5.72 21.44 -3.77
CA ASN A 25 -7.19 21.41 -3.94
C ASN A 25 -7.76 20.02 -3.61
N THR A 26 -7.08 18.96 -4.04
CA THR A 26 -7.47 17.57 -3.79
C THR A 26 -7.39 17.24 -2.30
N LEU A 27 -6.32 17.63 -1.61
CA LEU A 27 -6.19 17.42 -0.17
C LEU A 27 -7.30 18.13 0.63
N ARG A 28 -7.71 19.35 0.22
CA ARG A 28 -8.86 20.05 0.83
C ARG A 28 -10.17 19.29 0.62
N LYS A 29 -10.41 18.73 -0.57
CA LYS A 29 -11.59 17.89 -0.84
C LYS A 29 -11.57 16.64 0.04
N ILE A 30 -10.46 15.92 0.09
CA ILE A 30 -10.26 14.73 0.94
C ILE A 30 -10.57 15.05 2.41
N LYS A 31 -10.04 16.17 2.92
CA LYS A 31 -10.32 16.60 4.30
C LYS A 31 -11.80 16.93 4.51
N LYS A 32 -12.43 17.60 3.54
CA LYS A 32 -13.86 17.95 3.60
C LYS A 32 -14.78 16.73 3.58
N ILE A 33 -14.39 15.65 2.87
CA ILE A 33 -15.09 14.36 2.85
C ILE A 33 -15.06 13.71 4.23
N GLY A 34 -14.01 13.95 5.02
CA GLY A 34 -13.89 13.44 6.39
C GLY A 34 -12.66 12.61 6.67
N TYR A 35 -11.78 12.40 5.69
CA TYR A 35 -10.51 11.71 5.94
C TYR A 35 -9.58 12.56 6.82
N ASN A 36 -8.85 11.88 7.70
CA ASN A 36 -7.82 12.48 8.55
C ASN A 36 -6.40 12.05 8.20
N ALA A 37 -6.26 11.09 7.31
CA ALA A 37 -4.97 10.59 6.88
C ALA A 37 -4.97 10.26 5.38
N ILE A 38 -3.76 10.33 4.80
CA ILE A 38 -3.49 9.96 3.41
C ILE A 38 -2.26 9.06 3.32
N GLN A 39 -2.21 8.25 2.27
CA GLN A 39 -0.97 7.66 1.77
C GLN A 39 -0.51 8.43 0.54
N VAL A 40 0.74 8.88 0.54
CA VAL A 40 1.35 9.56 -0.61
C VAL A 40 1.77 8.52 -1.65
N SER A 41 1.09 8.53 -2.79
CA SER A 41 1.33 7.61 -3.91
C SER A 41 0.99 8.28 -5.23
N SER A 42 1.88 8.15 -6.23
CA SER A 42 1.66 8.60 -7.62
C SER A 42 1.26 10.07 -7.78
N ILE A 43 1.82 10.94 -6.97
CA ILE A 43 1.72 12.39 -7.14
C ILE A 43 2.77 12.90 -8.13
N GLY A 44 2.58 14.13 -8.63
CA GLY A 44 3.59 14.82 -9.47
C GLY A 44 4.91 15.10 -8.74
N PRO A 45 5.91 15.65 -9.46
CA PRO A 45 7.23 15.96 -8.88
C PRO A 45 7.17 17.21 -7.97
N ILE A 46 6.52 17.04 -6.80
CA ILE A 46 6.31 18.09 -5.80
C ILE A 46 7.30 17.87 -4.65
N ASP A 47 7.94 18.97 -4.17
CA ASP A 47 8.88 18.87 -3.05
C ASP A 47 8.18 18.26 -1.82
N PRO A 48 8.76 17.26 -1.16
CA PRO A 48 8.21 16.67 0.05
C PRO A 48 7.90 17.67 1.17
N LYS A 49 8.65 18.78 1.26
CA LYS A 49 8.38 19.86 2.21
C LYS A 49 7.05 20.56 1.92
N ASP A 50 6.75 20.80 0.65
CA ASP A 50 5.49 21.42 0.23
C ASP A 50 4.32 20.47 0.45
N VAL A 51 4.48 19.17 0.13
CA VAL A 51 3.48 18.14 0.45
C VAL A 51 3.20 18.12 1.96
N LYS A 52 4.25 18.09 2.78
CA LYS A 52 4.12 18.10 4.25
C LYS A 52 3.41 19.37 4.74
N LYS A 53 3.82 20.53 4.25
CA LYS A 53 3.20 21.81 4.61
C LYS A 53 1.72 21.84 4.25
N MET A 54 1.34 21.42 3.04
CA MET A 54 -0.06 21.36 2.61
C MET A 54 -0.90 20.48 3.53
N CYS A 55 -0.37 19.32 3.94
CA CYS A 55 -1.05 18.41 4.85
C CYS A 55 -1.23 19.02 6.24
N ASP A 56 -0.16 19.65 6.76
CA ASP A 56 -0.20 20.28 8.10
C ASP A 56 -1.19 21.44 8.16
N ASP A 57 -1.21 22.31 7.14
CA ASP A 57 -2.09 23.47 7.05
C ASP A 57 -3.58 23.10 7.15
N ILE A 58 -3.95 21.86 6.78
CA ILE A 58 -5.33 21.38 6.80
C ILE A 58 -5.58 20.22 7.78
N GLY A 59 -4.57 19.83 8.54
CA GLY A 59 -4.67 18.78 9.55
C GLY A 59 -4.86 17.37 8.98
N LEU A 60 -4.13 17.02 7.90
CA LEU A 60 -4.03 15.66 7.37
C LEU A 60 -2.75 15.00 7.82
N THR A 61 -2.83 13.78 8.33
CA THR A 61 -1.68 12.93 8.64
C THR A 61 -1.21 12.18 7.39
N ILE A 62 0.09 12.11 7.14
CA ILE A 62 0.66 11.23 6.13
C ILE A 62 0.97 9.89 6.82
N CYS A 63 0.15 8.86 6.57
CA CYS A 63 0.27 7.59 7.26
C CYS A 63 1.30 6.65 6.64
N ALA A 64 1.49 6.72 5.32
CA ALA A 64 2.42 5.90 4.56
C ALA A 64 2.80 6.57 3.24
N THR A 65 3.83 6.04 2.57
CA THR A 65 4.16 6.37 1.18
C THR A 65 4.28 5.10 0.34
N HIS A 66 4.09 5.24 -0.98
CA HIS A 66 4.56 4.27 -1.97
C HIS A 66 5.81 4.83 -2.65
N GLU A 67 6.88 4.05 -2.62
CA GLU A 67 8.13 4.41 -3.32
C GLU A 67 8.49 3.31 -4.32
N PRO A 68 8.98 3.66 -5.53
CA PRO A 68 9.40 2.67 -6.50
C PRO A 68 10.45 1.70 -5.92
N ASN A 69 10.40 0.42 -6.35
CA ASN A 69 11.36 -0.58 -5.88
C ASN A 69 12.82 -0.18 -6.10
N ASP A 70 13.12 0.50 -7.22
CA ASP A 70 14.47 0.99 -7.51
C ASP A 70 14.94 2.05 -6.49
N GLU A 71 14.05 2.96 -6.09
CA GLU A 71 14.35 3.98 -5.06
C GLU A 71 14.56 3.31 -3.70
N ILE A 72 13.69 2.39 -3.32
CA ILE A 72 13.80 1.65 -2.05
C ILE A 72 15.12 0.88 -1.99
N ILE A 73 15.50 0.18 -3.05
CA ILE A 73 16.66 -0.71 -3.07
C ILE A 73 17.97 0.04 -3.31
N LYS A 74 17.99 0.99 -4.26
CA LYS A 74 19.23 1.65 -4.70
C LYS A 74 19.50 2.97 -3.99
N ASN A 75 18.44 3.67 -3.56
CA ASN A 75 18.49 5.02 -2.99
C ASN A 75 17.82 5.07 -1.60
N THR A 76 17.94 4.00 -0.79
CA THR A 76 17.27 3.85 0.52
C THR A 76 17.46 5.07 1.42
N GLN A 77 18.63 5.71 1.37
CA GLN A 77 18.91 6.90 2.19
C GLN A 77 18.03 8.10 1.77
N ALA A 78 17.83 8.31 0.47
CA ALA A 78 16.93 9.35 -0.03
C ALA A 78 15.46 9.09 0.37
N VAL A 79 15.05 7.82 0.40
CA VAL A 79 13.72 7.42 0.91
C VAL A 79 13.60 7.78 2.40
N ILE A 80 14.62 7.49 3.22
CA ILE A 80 14.65 7.86 4.65
C ILE A 80 14.51 9.37 4.83
N GLU A 81 15.26 10.16 4.06
CA GLU A 81 15.21 11.63 4.12
C GLU A 81 13.82 12.16 3.76
N LYS A 82 13.22 11.63 2.70
CA LYS A 82 11.83 11.94 2.31
C LYS A 82 10.84 11.60 3.41
N LEU A 83 10.93 10.41 3.99
CA LEU A 83 10.06 9.99 5.11
C LEU A 83 10.23 10.87 6.36
N ASN A 84 11.45 11.34 6.63
CA ASN A 84 11.69 12.28 7.73
C ASN A 84 11.04 13.64 7.47
N ILE A 85 11.16 14.18 6.25
CA ILE A 85 10.49 15.44 5.85
C ILE A 85 8.97 15.30 5.99
N LEU A 86 8.41 14.18 5.51
CA LEU A 86 6.98 13.91 5.56
C LEU A 86 6.46 13.56 6.97
N ASN A 87 7.36 13.39 7.95
CA ASN A 87 7.04 12.89 9.30
C ASN A 87 6.26 11.57 9.24
N CYS A 88 6.70 10.65 8.36
CA CYS A 88 6.05 9.38 8.09
C CYS A 88 6.97 8.23 8.49
N SER A 89 6.41 7.17 9.07
CA SER A 89 7.18 5.99 9.50
C SER A 89 7.08 4.81 8.55
N TYR A 90 6.06 4.77 7.69
CA TYR A 90 5.80 3.64 6.81
C TYR A 90 6.04 4.02 5.35
N THR A 91 6.71 3.13 4.63
CA THR A 91 6.75 3.13 3.17
C THR A 91 6.47 1.73 2.65
N ALA A 92 5.81 1.61 1.51
CA ALA A 92 5.59 0.33 0.89
C ALA A 92 6.18 0.30 -0.53
N LEU A 93 6.62 -0.89 -0.92
CA LEU A 93 6.98 -1.23 -2.29
C LEU A 93 5.66 -1.54 -3.03
N PRO A 94 5.22 -0.65 -3.95
CA PRO A 94 3.88 -0.76 -4.53
C PRO A 94 3.78 -1.78 -5.67
N TYR A 95 4.88 -2.10 -6.34
CA TYR A 95 4.89 -2.99 -7.49
C TYR A 95 6.32 -3.45 -7.81
N PRO A 96 6.58 -4.75 -8.06
CA PRO A 96 7.92 -5.28 -8.38
C PRO A 96 8.29 -4.99 -9.86
N LYS A 97 8.36 -3.71 -10.24
CA LYS A 97 8.61 -3.25 -11.61
C LYS A 97 9.95 -3.78 -12.13
N GLY A 98 9.91 -4.45 -13.28
CA GLY A 98 11.11 -4.99 -13.93
C GLY A 98 11.66 -6.28 -13.30
N ILE A 99 10.98 -6.85 -12.33
CA ILE A 99 11.35 -8.10 -11.67
C ILE A 99 10.57 -9.26 -12.30
N ASN A 100 11.30 -10.24 -12.84
CA ASN A 100 10.68 -11.49 -13.28
C ASN A 100 10.46 -12.41 -12.07
N LEU A 101 9.25 -12.39 -11.53
CA LEU A 101 8.89 -13.17 -10.33
C LEU A 101 8.89 -14.70 -10.57
N LEU A 102 8.92 -15.15 -11.82
CA LEU A 102 8.98 -16.56 -12.18
C LEU A 102 10.41 -17.07 -12.49
N ASP A 103 11.41 -16.22 -12.30
CA ASP A 103 12.82 -16.61 -12.27
C ASP A 103 13.31 -16.65 -10.83
N LEU A 104 13.63 -17.85 -10.33
CA LEU A 104 14.05 -18.06 -8.93
C LEU A 104 15.27 -17.22 -8.53
N ASN A 105 16.25 -17.09 -9.42
CA ASN A 105 17.47 -16.33 -9.10
C ASN A 105 17.17 -14.83 -9.00
N VAL A 106 16.31 -14.33 -9.92
CA VAL A 106 15.87 -12.93 -9.91
C VAL A 106 15.00 -12.65 -8.68
N LEU A 107 14.06 -13.54 -8.37
CA LEU A 107 13.18 -13.40 -7.20
C LEU A 107 13.98 -13.47 -5.89
N ASP A 108 14.88 -14.45 -5.73
CA ASP A 108 15.68 -14.58 -4.51
C ASP A 108 16.65 -13.41 -4.33
N LYS A 109 17.21 -12.88 -5.42
CA LYS A 109 18.00 -11.64 -5.36
C LYS A 109 17.14 -10.46 -4.94
N PHE A 110 15.94 -10.29 -5.52
CA PHE A 110 15.01 -9.22 -5.14
C PHE A 110 14.63 -9.30 -3.66
N ILE A 111 14.35 -10.51 -3.14
CA ILE A 111 14.06 -10.73 -1.72
C ILE A 111 15.25 -10.33 -0.83
N ALA A 112 16.47 -10.67 -1.22
CA ALA A 112 17.66 -10.24 -0.50
C ALA A 112 17.85 -8.72 -0.53
N ASP A 113 17.61 -8.08 -1.67
CA ASP A 113 17.74 -6.64 -1.85
C ASP A 113 16.73 -5.88 -0.97
N ILE A 114 15.45 -6.32 -0.91
CA ILE A 114 14.44 -5.67 -0.05
C ILE A 114 14.71 -5.93 1.45
N ASN A 115 15.23 -7.08 1.85
CA ASN A 115 15.68 -7.33 3.22
C ASN A 115 16.78 -6.34 3.62
N GLN A 116 17.76 -6.12 2.74
CA GLN A 116 18.84 -5.15 2.99
C GLN A 116 18.31 -3.72 3.09
N ALA A 117 17.38 -3.33 2.21
CA ALA A 117 16.73 -2.02 2.29
C ALA A 117 15.92 -1.87 3.59
N GLY A 118 15.18 -2.91 3.99
CA GLY A 118 14.45 -2.95 5.26
C GLY A 118 15.38 -2.80 6.47
N LEU A 119 16.55 -3.43 6.46
CA LEU A 119 17.57 -3.27 7.51
C LEU A 119 18.11 -1.83 7.58
N VAL A 120 18.29 -1.16 6.46
CA VAL A 120 18.74 0.25 6.43
C VAL A 120 17.63 1.16 6.96
N LEU A 121 16.37 0.96 6.52
CA LEU A 121 15.20 1.71 6.96
C LEU A 121 14.96 1.56 8.48
N SER A 122 15.06 0.34 9.01
CA SER A 122 14.81 0.05 10.43
C SER A 122 15.75 0.78 11.37
N LYS A 123 17.01 0.99 10.98
CA LYS A 123 18.00 1.80 11.76
C LYS A 123 17.58 3.26 11.91
N SER A 124 16.70 3.73 11.05
CA SER A 124 16.11 5.08 11.11
C SER A 124 14.65 5.06 11.62
N HIS A 125 14.23 3.96 12.24
CA HIS A 125 12.86 3.75 12.73
C HIS A 125 11.80 3.90 11.63
N LYS A 126 12.15 3.50 10.39
CA LYS A 126 11.24 3.41 9.26
C LYS A 126 10.91 1.95 8.97
N ILE A 127 9.70 1.71 8.53
CA ILE A 127 9.15 0.37 8.30
C ILE A 127 8.88 0.22 6.81
N LEU A 128 9.48 -0.82 6.21
CA LEU A 128 9.22 -1.19 4.83
C LEU A 128 8.08 -2.22 4.78
N CYS A 129 7.06 -1.92 4.01
CA CYS A 129 5.96 -2.82 3.74
C CYS A 129 6.03 -3.36 2.30
N TYR A 130 5.46 -4.54 2.08
CA TYR A 130 5.25 -5.10 0.75
C TYR A 130 3.77 -5.04 0.40
N HIS A 131 3.45 -4.34 -0.70
CA HIS A 131 2.11 -4.28 -1.27
C HIS A 131 2.01 -5.28 -2.43
N ASN A 132 1.02 -6.16 -2.39
CA ASN A 132 0.84 -7.19 -3.40
C ASN A 132 -0.17 -6.81 -4.48
N HIS A 133 0.02 -7.43 -5.66
CA HIS A 133 -0.96 -7.54 -6.72
C HIS A 133 -1.37 -9.01 -6.94
N ALA A 134 -2.15 -9.29 -7.99
CA ALA A 134 -2.53 -10.66 -8.33
C ALA A 134 -1.36 -11.48 -8.90
N LEU A 135 -0.36 -10.83 -9.46
CA LEU A 135 0.78 -11.51 -10.09
C LEU A 135 1.65 -12.27 -9.09
N GLU A 136 1.71 -11.86 -7.82
CA GLU A 136 2.45 -12.57 -6.77
C GLU A 136 1.76 -13.86 -6.32
N PHE A 137 0.54 -14.12 -6.79
CA PHE A 137 -0.16 -15.39 -6.56
C PHE A 137 0.17 -16.45 -7.61
N GLN A 138 0.99 -16.12 -8.61
CA GLN A 138 1.59 -17.12 -9.49
C GLN A 138 2.46 -18.10 -8.68
N LYS A 139 2.63 -19.30 -9.23
CA LYS A 139 3.41 -20.35 -8.58
C LYS A 139 4.73 -20.57 -9.30
N ILE A 140 5.79 -20.71 -8.52
CA ILE A 140 7.10 -21.15 -8.96
C ILE A 140 7.49 -22.39 -8.13
N ASN A 141 7.77 -23.52 -8.79
CA ASN A 141 8.06 -24.82 -8.13
C ASN A 141 6.99 -25.21 -7.08
N ASN A 142 5.71 -25.01 -7.40
CA ASN A 142 4.54 -25.24 -6.52
C ASN A 142 4.43 -24.33 -5.30
N GLU A 143 5.33 -23.37 -5.11
CA GLU A 143 5.23 -22.33 -4.07
C GLU A 143 4.62 -21.07 -4.66
N ILE A 144 3.71 -20.40 -3.93
CA ILE A 144 3.16 -19.09 -4.29
C ILE A 144 4.27 -18.04 -4.09
N VAL A 145 4.47 -17.18 -5.10
CA VAL A 145 5.51 -16.14 -5.04
C VAL A 145 5.37 -15.25 -3.81
N LEU A 146 4.16 -14.81 -3.46
CA LEU A 146 3.92 -13.99 -2.27
C LEU A 146 4.28 -14.71 -0.97
N GLU A 147 4.00 -16.02 -0.89
CA GLU A 147 4.44 -16.85 0.26
C GLU A 147 5.95 -16.90 0.35
N ARG A 148 6.63 -17.12 -0.79
CA ARG A 148 8.09 -17.12 -0.82
C ARG A 148 8.68 -15.78 -0.37
N ILE A 149 8.13 -14.67 -0.84
CA ILE A 149 8.56 -13.33 -0.41
C ILE A 149 8.47 -13.22 1.11
N TYR A 150 7.31 -13.53 1.71
CA TYR A 150 7.15 -13.42 3.15
C TYR A 150 7.94 -14.46 3.95
N ASN A 151 8.11 -15.69 3.45
CA ASN A 151 8.86 -16.75 4.12
C ASN A 151 10.36 -16.47 4.15
N LYS A 152 10.90 -15.81 3.12
CA LYS A 152 12.33 -15.51 2.97
C LYS A 152 12.72 -14.11 3.41
N THR A 153 11.77 -13.26 3.78
CA THR A 153 12.06 -11.95 4.35
C THR A 153 11.98 -11.98 5.88
N ASP A 154 12.86 -11.19 6.50
CA ASP A 154 12.85 -11.02 7.96
C ASP A 154 11.54 -10.34 8.39
N THR A 155 10.88 -10.92 9.39
CA THR A 155 9.58 -10.46 9.90
C THR A 155 9.65 -9.10 10.61
N GLU A 156 10.82 -8.72 11.10
CA GLU A 156 11.04 -7.42 11.74
C GLU A 156 11.40 -6.32 10.70
N LEU A 157 11.89 -6.72 9.53
CA LEU A 157 12.37 -5.78 8.50
C LEU A 157 11.33 -5.50 7.42
N ILE A 158 10.57 -6.55 7.02
CA ILE A 158 9.57 -6.43 5.96
C ILE A 158 8.20 -6.75 6.51
N GLN A 159 7.33 -5.77 6.54
CA GLN A 159 5.94 -5.88 6.98
C GLN A 159 4.99 -6.05 5.78
N GLY A 160 3.71 -6.28 6.04
CA GLY A 160 2.69 -6.40 5.01
C GLY A 160 1.88 -5.12 4.82
N GLU A 161 1.55 -4.84 3.56
CA GLU A 161 0.47 -3.96 3.13
C GLU A 161 -0.40 -4.73 2.14
N PRO A 162 -1.11 -5.81 2.60
CA PRO A 162 -1.92 -6.60 1.69
C PRO A 162 -3.04 -5.77 1.07
N ASP A 163 -3.22 -5.93 -0.25
CA ASP A 163 -4.38 -5.42 -0.99
C ASP A 163 -5.41 -6.53 -1.14
N VAL A 164 -6.58 -6.32 -0.56
CA VAL A 164 -7.63 -7.34 -0.44
C VAL A 164 -8.27 -7.70 -1.78
N TYR A 165 -8.38 -6.74 -2.70
CA TYR A 165 -8.87 -7.00 -4.05
C TYR A 165 -7.89 -7.88 -4.83
N TRP A 166 -6.60 -7.54 -4.81
CA TRP A 166 -5.60 -8.29 -5.55
C TRP A 166 -5.39 -9.69 -4.98
N ILE A 167 -5.58 -9.91 -3.67
CA ILE A 167 -5.59 -11.25 -3.06
C ILE A 167 -6.76 -12.06 -3.63
N GLN A 168 -7.97 -11.51 -3.64
CA GLN A 168 -9.15 -12.17 -4.21
C GLN A 168 -8.98 -12.42 -5.71
N LYS A 169 -8.48 -11.45 -6.46
CA LYS A 169 -8.18 -11.56 -7.88
C LYS A 169 -7.13 -12.64 -8.18
N GLY A 170 -6.20 -12.84 -7.28
CA GLY A 170 -5.22 -13.92 -7.32
C GLY A 170 -5.78 -15.29 -6.93
N GLY A 171 -7.08 -15.40 -6.64
CA GLY A 171 -7.75 -16.67 -6.29
C GLY A 171 -7.57 -17.11 -4.83
N HIS A 172 -7.28 -16.17 -3.92
CA HIS A 172 -7.07 -16.42 -2.51
C HIS A 172 -8.04 -15.64 -1.62
N ASP A 173 -8.21 -16.09 -0.37
CA ASP A 173 -9.08 -15.45 0.60
C ASP A 173 -8.33 -14.35 1.37
N PRO A 174 -8.79 -13.07 1.30
CA PRO A 174 -8.18 -11.96 2.02
C PRO A 174 -8.16 -12.14 3.54
N ILE A 175 -9.18 -12.76 4.14
CA ILE A 175 -9.24 -13.01 5.59
C ILE A 175 -8.12 -13.96 6.01
N SER A 176 -7.91 -15.03 5.25
CA SER A 176 -6.83 -15.99 5.51
C SER A 176 -5.44 -15.34 5.39
N TRP A 177 -5.26 -14.41 4.45
CA TRP A 177 -4.01 -13.66 4.32
C TRP A 177 -3.79 -12.68 5.46
N CYS A 178 -4.82 -11.99 5.94
CA CYS A 178 -4.73 -11.18 7.15
C CYS A 178 -4.27 -12.02 8.36
N LYS A 179 -4.82 -13.23 8.54
CA LYS A 179 -4.39 -14.16 9.59
C LYS A 179 -2.93 -14.59 9.44
N LYS A 180 -2.52 -14.93 8.21
CA LYS A 180 -1.15 -15.34 7.90
C LYS A 180 -0.14 -14.23 8.25
N LEU A 181 -0.52 -12.96 8.05
CA LEU A 181 0.32 -11.80 8.36
C LEU A 181 0.10 -11.25 9.79
N LYS A 182 -0.44 -12.02 10.71
CA LYS A 182 -0.63 -11.59 12.10
C LYS A 182 0.70 -11.11 12.71
N ASN A 183 0.64 -9.93 13.37
CA ASN A 183 1.78 -9.18 13.92
C ASN A 183 2.77 -8.66 12.87
N ARG A 184 2.44 -8.79 11.59
CA ARG A 184 3.24 -8.35 10.44
C ARG A 184 2.39 -7.54 9.44
N LEU A 185 1.25 -7.00 9.88
CA LEU A 185 0.24 -6.34 9.06
C LEU A 185 -0.07 -4.94 9.63
N PRO A 186 0.84 -3.95 9.53
CA PRO A 186 0.56 -2.59 10.00
C PRO A 186 -0.36 -1.81 9.07
N LEU A 187 -0.36 -2.11 7.78
CA LEU A 187 -1.14 -1.44 6.75
C LEU A 187 -2.01 -2.45 6.00
N ILE A 188 -3.15 -2.01 5.49
CA ILE A 188 -4.00 -2.80 4.59
C ILE A 188 -4.62 -1.87 3.55
N HIS A 189 -4.62 -2.28 2.28
CA HIS A 189 -5.41 -1.64 1.24
C HIS A 189 -6.79 -2.27 1.18
N LEU A 190 -7.80 -1.46 1.41
CA LEU A 190 -9.21 -1.80 1.22
C LEU A 190 -9.61 -1.35 -0.18
N LYS A 191 -9.83 -2.31 -1.05
CA LYS A 191 -10.25 -2.13 -2.43
C LYS A 191 -11.33 -3.15 -2.73
N ASP A 192 -12.50 -2.72 -3.18
CA ASP A 192 -13.65 -3.58 -3.43
C ASP A 192 -13.96 -3.65 -4.93
N PHE A 193 -14.74 -4.64 -5.32
CA PHE A 193 -15.17 -4.80 -6.70
C PHE A 193 -16.55 -5.45 -6.76
N MET A 194 -17.26 -5.22 -7.87
CA MET A 194 -18.55 -5.84 -8.15
C MET A 194 -18.46 -6.58 -9.48
N MET A 195 -18.99 -7.81 -9.53
CA MET A 195 -19.15 -8.54 -10.76
C MET A 195 -20.30 -7.96 -11.58
N LEU A 196 -20.07 -7.65 -12.85
CA LEU A 196 -21.10 -7.25 -13.80
C LEU A 196 -21.76 -8.45 -14.47
N ASN A 197 -20.95 -9.45 -14.79
CA ASN A 197 -21.36 -10.71 -15.39
C ASN A 197 -20.28 -11.79 -15.13
N GLU A 198 -20.34 -12.92 -15.82
CA GLU A 198 -19.40 -14.05 -15.63
C GLU A 198 -17.92 -13.70 -15.92
N HIS A 199 -17.65 -12.64 -16.71
CA HIS A 199 -16.32 -12.31 -17.21
C HIS A 199 -15.82 -10.95 -16.79
N GLU A 200 -16.71 -10.03 -16.42
CA GLU A 200 -16.41 -8.62 -16.18
C GLU A 200 -16.70 -8.21 -14.75
N SER A 201 -15.81 -7.41 -14.21
CA SER A 201 -15.96 -6.74 -12.91
C SER A 201 -15.51 -5.29 -13.01
N TYR A 202 -15.98 -4.45 -12.13
CA TYR A 202 -15.50 -3.09 -11.96
C TYR A 202 -15.14 -2.84 -10.51
N TYR A 203 -14.30 -1.81 -10.26
CA TYR A 203 -14.01 -1.37 -8.91
C TYR A 203 -15.25 -0.70 -8.31
N ALA A 204 -15.60 -1.10 -7.10
CA ALA A 204 -16.73 -0.56 -6.37
C ALA A 204 -16.26 0.20 -5.13
N GLU A 205 -17.09 1.09 -4.64
CA GLU A 205 -16.87 1.74 -3.35
C GLU A 205 -16.89 0.67 -2.24
N ILE A 206 -16.07 0.89 -1.21
CA ILE A 206 -15.91 -0.06 -0.11
C ILE A 206 -17.27 -0.41 0.53
N GLY A 207 -17.60 -1.69 0.49
CA GLY A 207 -18.85 -2.24 1.04
C GLY A 207 -20.01 -2.30 0.05
N ASN A 208 -19.87 -1.76 -1.17
CA ASN A 208 -20.84 -1.90 -2.25
C ASN A 208 -20.50 -3.05 -3.20
N GLY A 209 -19.31 -3.65 -3.05
CA GLY A 209 -18.83 -4.74 -3.89
C GLY A 209 -19.10 -6.12 -3.32
N ASN A 210 -18.29 -7.08 -3.76
CA ASN A 210 -18.46 -8.50 -3.46
C ASN A 210 -17.58 -9.02 -2.32
N LEU A 211 -16.62 -8.20 -1.83
CA LEU A 211 -15.75 -8.62 -0.73
C LEU A 211 -16.46 -8.54 0.64
N ASP A 212 -16.16 -9.46 1.51
CA ASP A 212 -16.61 -9.41 2.92
C ASP A 212 -15.75 -8.41 3.73
N ILE A 213 -15.88 -7.14 3.36
CA ILE A 213 -15.11 -6.03 3.93
C ILE A 213 -15.19 -6.00 5.46
N LYS A 214 -16.36 -6.30 6.02
CA LYS A 214 -16.57 -6.30 7.47
C LYS A 214 -15.67 -7.31 8.17
N ASN A 215 -15.62 -8.55 7.70
CA ASN A 215 -14.81 -9.60 8.30
C ASN A 215 -13.33 -9.42 7.97
N ILE A 216 -12.98 -8.90 6.80
CA ILE A 216 -11.61 -8.50 6.44
C ILE A 216 -11.07 -7.45 7.43
N ILE A 217 -11.81 -6.36 7.67
CA ILE A 217 -11.43 -5.31 8.64
C ILE A 217 -11.29 -5.88 10.06
N ASN A 218 -12.21 -6.77 10.47
CA ASN A 218 -12.14 -7.39 11.78
C ASN A 218 -10.86 -8.23 11.94
N GLU A 219 -10.54 -9.06 10.95
CA GLU A 219 -9.34 -9.89 10.99
C GLU A 219 -8.04 -9.06 10.89
N ALA A 220 -8.01 -8.05 10.04
CA ALA A 220 -6.87 -7.12 9.97
C ALA A 220 -6.61 -6.45 11.33
N ARG A 221 -7.67 -6.04 12.04
CA ARG A 221 -7.58 -5.49 13.40
C ARG A 221 -7.00 -6.50 14.40
N LEU A 222 -7.43 -7.75 14.35
CA LEU A 222 -6.91 -8.84 15.19
C LEU A 222 -5.46 -9.20 14.85
N SER A 223 -5.04 -8.92 13.63
CA SER A 223 -3.70 -9.14 13.11
C SER A 223 -2.73 -7.98 13.36
N GLY A 224 -3.21 -6.87 13.97
CA GLY A 224 -2.38 -5.75 14.41
C GLY A 224 -2.36 -4.55 13.47
N CYS A 225 -3.30 -4.48 12.51
CA CYS A 225 -3.39 -3.37 11.55
C CYS A 225 -3.54 -2.01 12.25
N LYS A 226 -2.80 -1.02 11.74
CA LYS A 226 -2.77 0.36 12.23
C LYS A 226 -3.50 1.32 11.28
N TRP A 227 -3.35 1.10 9.95
CA TRP A 227 -3.93 1.96 8.94
C TRP A 227 -4.73 1.16 7.93
N TYR A 228 -5.96 1.57 7.72
CA TYR A 228 -6.91 1.03 6.75
C TYR A 228 -6.99 2.02 5.60
N ILE A 229 -6.33 1.71 4.49
CA ILE A 229 -6.12 2.62 3.37
C ILE A 229 -7.12 2.28 2.26
N VAL A 230 -8.05 3.19 2.01
CA VAL A 230 -9.04 3.05 0.94
C VAL A 230 -8.37 3.31 -0.40
N GLU A 231 -8.61 2.43 -1.36
CA GLU A 231 -8.14 2.57 -2.74
C GLU A 231 -9.21 2.15 -3.75
N GLN A 232 -9.24 2.87 -4.86
CA GLN A 232 -9.97 2.50 -6.07
C GLN A 232 -9.13 2.91 -7.27
N ASP A 233 -8.71 1.93 -8.12
CA ASP A 233 -7.79 2.21 -9.23
C ASP A 233 -8.44 3.02 -10.34
N GLU A 234 -9.73 2.77 -10.59
CA GLU A 234 -10.56 3.45 -11.58
C GLU A 234 -11.92 3.75 -10.97
N CYS A 235 -12.32 5.00 -11.02
CA CYS A 235 -13.65 5.46 -10.58
C CYS A 235 -14.54 5.67 -11.81
N GLN A 236 -15.79 5.26 -11.73
CA GLN A 236 -16.76 5.42 -12.83
C GLN A 236 -17.30 6.85 -12.94
N GLY A 237 -16.88 7.76 -12.09
CA GLY A 237 -17.27 9.17 -12.03
C GLY A 237 -16.18 10.04 -11.43
N ASP A 238 -16.58 11.11 -10.75
CA ASP A 238 -15.66 11.95 -9.95
C ASP A 238 -15.23 11.15 -8.71
N PRO A 239 -13.94 10.86 -8.54
CA PRO A 239 -13.41 10.04 -7.45
C PRO A 239 -13.57 10.72 -6.08
#